data_e0bfc3d1dd361baf24cf057e1f51a4d4
#
_entry.id   e0bfc3d1dd361baf24cf057e1f51a4d4
#
_cell.length_a   1.000
_cell.length_b   1.000
_cell.length_c   1.000
_cell.angle_alpha   90.00
_cell.angle_beta   90.00
_cell.angle_gamma   90.00
#
_symmetry.space_group_name_H-M   'P 1'
#
loop_
_entity.id
_entity.type
_entity.pdbx_description
1 polymer ?
#
loop_
_entity_poly.entity_id
_entity_poly.type
_entity_poly.pdbx_seq_one_letter_code
_entity_poly.pdbx_strand_id
1 'polypeptide(L)'
;MAIGKQAKILTDKQQNLTLTYLEVTRHPLRNKVIFMLSFKAGLRAKEIAKLKWSMVCNSAGEVSDVINLSNNASKGKYSGRIIPLHKELKTLLMELLKQQQQNEFFSLAKAVINTERGQATTAQVIVNFFHDLYKNIGFNGCSSHSGRRTFITNAAKHISLAGGTLNDVRMLAGHSSLATTQRYIAYDTEAQRKIVEMS
;
A
#
# COMPACT_ATOMS: atom_id res chain seq x y z
N MET A 1 -6.49 -29.03 -5.07
CA MET A 1 -6.75 -27.83 -4.23
C MET A 1 -7.21 -26.72 -5.15
N ALA A 2 -8.40 -26.18 -4.97
CA ALA A 2 -8.86 -25.04 -5.77
C ALA A 2 -7.90 -23.87 -5.55
N ILE A 3 -7.32 -23.36 -6.62
CA ILE A 3 -6.52 -22.12 -6.60
C ILE A 3 -7.48 -21.02 -6.16
N GLY A 4 -7.42 -20.62 -4.90
CA GLY A 4 -8.25 -19.55 -4.36
C GLY A 4 -8.11 -18.33 -5.29
N LYS A 5 -9.23 -17.71 -5.65
CA LYS A 5 -9.32 -16.60 -6.60
C LYS A 5 -8.46 -15.45 -6.08
N GLN A 6 -7.20 -15.37 -6.54
CA GLN A 6 -6.25 -14.34 -6.11
C GLN A 6 -6.71 -12.96 -6.62
N ALA A 7 -6.57 -11.92 -5.80
CA ALA A 7 -6.86 -10.55 -6.21
C ALA A 7 -6.05 -10.18 -7.47
N LYS A 8 -6.68 -9.52 -8.45
CA LYS A 8 -6.00 -9.09 -9.68
C LYS A 8 -4.99 -7.98 -9.37
N ILE A 9 -3.90 -7.94 -10.13
CA ILE A 9 -2.98 -6.81 -10.17
C ILE A 9 -3.59 -5.67 -11.00
N LEU A 10 -3.18 -4.45 -10.70
CA LEU A 10 -3.61 -3.25 -11.43
C LEU A 10 -2.59 -2.91 -12.51
N THR A 11 -3.06 -2.66 -13.73
CA THR A 11 -2.24 -2.08 -14.80
C THR A 11 -2.02 -0.59 -14.56
N ASP A 12 -1.03 0.04 -15.22
CA ASP A 12 -0.77 1.47 -15.08
C ASP A 12 -1.98 2.32 -15.49
N LYS A 13 -2.70 1.91 -16.56
CA LYS A 13 -3.94 2.55 -16.98
C LYS A 13 -5.02 2.48 -15.89
N GLN A 14 -5.16 1.35 -15.22
CA GLN A 14 -6.12 1.18 -14.13
C GLN A 14 -5.73 1.99 -12.89
N GLN A 15 -4.43 2.14 -12.61
CA GLN A 15 -3.95 2.99 -11.52
C GLN A 15 -4.31 4.46 -11.77
N ASN A 16 -4.01 4.98 -12.96
CA ASN A 16 -4.31 6.36 -13.34
C ASN A 16 -5.82 6.62 -13.29
N LEU A 17 -6.64 5.71 -13.84
CA LEU A 17 -8.10 5.81 -13.77
C LEU A 17 -8.61 5.82 -12.32
N THR A 18 -8.01 5.00 -11.45
CA THR A 18 -8.37 5.00 -10.02
C THR A 18 -8.05 6.34 -9.37
N LEU A 19 -6.86 6.90 -9.61
CA LEU A 19 -6.47 8.20 -9.04
C LEU A 19 -7.39 9.33 -9.53
N THR A 20 -7.71 9.36 -10.83
CA THR A 20 -8.66 10.32 -11.41
C THR A 20 -10.05 10.19 -10.78
N TYR A 21 -10.56 8.96 -10.63
CA TYR A 21 -11.86 8.74 -9.97
C TYR A 21 -11.85 9.24 -8.51
N LEU A 22 -10.76 9.04 -7.79
CA LEU A 22 -10.66 9.47 -6.39
C LEU A 22 -10.70 10.99 -6.23
N GLU A 23 -10.39 11.78 -7.29
CA GLU A 23 -10.46 13.25 -7.26
C GLU A 23 -11.87 13.79 -7.06
N VAL A 24 -12.86 13.07 -7.57
CA VAL A 24 -14.28 13.48 -7.48
C VAL A 24 -15.03 12.85 -6.30
N THR A 25 -14.32 12.13 -5.41
CA THR A 25 -14.92 11.54 -4.22
C THR A 25 -15.01 12.56 -3.07
N ARG A 26 -15.91 12.32 -2.09
CA ARG A 26 -16.15 13.24 -0.95
C ARG A 26 -14.90 13.65 -0.17
N HIS A 27 -13.87 12.77 -0.09
CA HIS A 27 -12.61 13.02 0.63
C HIS A 27 -11.41 12.67 -0.26
N PRO A 28 -11.13 13.44 -1.31
CA PRO A 28 -10.18 13.07 -2.35
C PRO A 28 -8.79 12.77 -1.80
N LEU A 29 -8.22 13.67 -1.02
CA LEU A 29 -6.87 13.53 -0.48
C LEU A 29 -6.72 12.31 0.41
N ARG A 30 -7.62 12.12 1.38
CA ARG A 30 -7.63 10.93 2.25
C ARG A 30 -7.75 9.64 1.45
N ASN A 31 -8.65 9.61 0.47
CA ASN A 31 -8.91 8.43 -0.34
C ASN A 31 -7.73 8.09 -1.25
N LYS A 32 -7.07 9.09 -1.84
CA LYS A 32 -5.81 8.91 -2.58
C LYS A 32 -4.70 8.36 -1.67
N VAL A 33 -4.56 8.87 -0.44
CA VAL A 33 -3.57 8.35 0.52
C VAL A 33 -3.85 6.89 0.85
N ILE A 34 -5.11 6.49 1.11
CA ILE A 34 -5.47 5.06 1.35
C ILE A 34 -5.03 4.19 0.18
N PHE A 35 -5.37 4.59 -1.04
CA PHE A 35 -5.02 3.85 -2.25
C PHE A 35 -3.49 3.74 -2.42
N MET A 36 -2.78 4.86 -2.30
CA MET A 36 -1.33 4.92 -2.49
C MET A 36 -0.55 4.17 -1.39
N LEU A 37 -1.02 4.14 -0.15
CA LEU A 37 -0.45 3.31 0.92
C LEU A 37 -0.51 1.81 0.58
N SER A 38 -1.59 1.35 -0.04
CA SER A 38 -1.68 -0.03 -0.53
C SER A 38 -0.81 -0.26 -1.76
N PHE A 39 -0.80 0.70 -2.69
CA PHE A 39 -0.24 0.55 -4.02
C PHE A 39 1.26 0.90 -4.14
N LYS A 40 1.74 1.93 -3.43
CA LYS A 40 3.15 2.39 -3.46
C LYS A 40 3.96 1.98 -2.22
N ALA A 41 3.29 1.59 -1.13
CA ALA A 41 3.97 1.10 0.09
C ALA A 41 3.61 -0.36 0.44
N GLY A 42 2.69 -0.97 -0.31
CA GLY A 42 2.31 -2.36 -0.14
C GLY A 42 1.63 -2.68 1.20
N LEU A 43 1.01 -1.70 1.86
CA LEU A 43 0.37 -1.90 3.15
C LEU A 43 -0.91 -2.73 3.04
N ARG A 44 -1.16 -3.57 4.06
CA ARG A 44 -2.43 -4.29 4.25
C ARG A 44 -3.50 -3.36 4.79
N ALA A 45 -4.77 -3.66 4.59
CA ALA A 45 -5.89 -2.88 5.14
C ALA A 45 -5.76 -2.63 6.65
N LYS A 46 -5.34 -3.64 7.42
CA LYS A 46 -5.09 -3.50 8.86
C LYS A 46 -3.92 -2.54 9.16
N GLU A 47 -2.85 -2.59 8.37
CA GLU A 47 -1.68 -1.72 8.53
C GLU A 47 -2.04 -0.27 8.20
N ILE A 48 -2.83 -0.03 7.14
CA ILE A 48 -3.35 1.30 6.78
C ILE A 48 -4.22 1.85 7.91
N ALA A 49 -5.14 1.05 8.45
CA ALA A 49 -6.03 1.47 9.53
C ALA A 49 -5.30 1.81 10.83
N LYS A 50 -4.16 1.16 11.10
CA LYS A 50 -3.37 1.34 12.31
C LYS A 50 -2.17 2.27 12.14
N LEU A 51 -1.95 2.82 10.95
CA LEU A 51 -0.84 3.74 10.68
C LEU A 51 -1.05 5.03 11.46
N LYS A 52 -0.05 5.41 12.26
CA LYS A 52 -0.03 6.65 13.02
C LYS A 52 0.97 7.63 12.40
N TRP A 53 0.77 8.92 12.63
CA TRP A 53 1.72 9.95 12.19
C TRP A 53 3.12 9.75 12.78
N SER A 54 3.23 9.26 14.01
CA SER A 54 4.52 8.91 14.63
C SER A 54 5.31 7.81 13.91
N MET A 55 4.67 7.05 13.02
CA MET A 55 5.32 6.05 12.16
C MET A 55 5.76 6.63 10.80
N VAL A 56 5.29 7.82 10.46
CA VAL A 56 5.48 8.48 9.16
C VAL A 56 6.33 9.75 9.29
N CYS A 57 6.28 10.40 10.46
CA CYS A 57 7.00 11.64 10.71
C CYS A 57 8.33 11.40 11.45
N ASN A 58 9.27 12.33 11.24
CA ASN A 58 10.51 12.44 11.98
C ASN A 58 10.27 13.12 13.36
N SER A 59 11.33 13.34 14.14
CA SER A 59 11.28 14.02 15.44
C SER A 59 10.87 15.49 15.37
N ALA A 60 11.03 16.14 14.21
CA ALA A 60 10.56 17.51 13.98
C ALA A 60 9.06 17.58 13.60
N GLY A 61 8.38 16.43 13.47
CA GLY A 61 6.97 16.37 13.10
C GLY A 61 6.73 16.48 11.59
N GLU A 62 7.77 16.34 10.76
CA GLU A 62 7.71 16.39 9.31
C GLU A 62 7.66 14.98 8.72
N VAL A 63 7.02 14.81 7.57
CA VAL A 63 6.98 13.52 6.85
C VAL A 63 8.39 13.09 6.48
N SER A 64 8.83 11.94 7.00
CA SER A 64 10.16 11.37 6.76
C SER A 64 10.23 10.70 5.37
N ASP A 65 11.41 10.15 5.02
CA ASP A 65 11.59 9.38 3.77
C ASP A 65 11.17 7.91 3.90
N VAL A 66 10.75 7.50 5.10
CA VAL A 66 10.38 6.12 5.39
C VAL A 66 9.14 6.04 6.28
N ILE A 67 8.40 4.94 6.16
CA ILE A 67 7.40 4.52 7.14
C ILE A 67 8.07 3.53 8.10
N ASN A 68 8.09 3.85 9.38
CA ASN A 68 8.54 2.96 10.46
C ASN A 68 7.34 2.17 11.01
N LEU A 69 6.93 1.13 10.29
CA LEU A 69 5.75 0.34 10.67
C LEU A 69 6.07 -0.51 11.90
N SER A 70 5.38 -0.25 13.01
CA SER A 70 5.56 -1.00 14.26
C SER A 70 4.92 -2.40 14.21
N ASN A 71 5.40 -3.31 15.08
CA ASN A 71 4.82 -4.65 15.23
C ASN A 71 3.32 -4.62 15.55
N ASN A 72 2.87 -3.68 16.39
CA ASN A 72 1.46 -3.54 16.79
C ASN A 72 0.54 -3.15 15.63
N ALA A 73 1.06 -2.43 14.64
CA ALA A 73 0.31 -2.06 13.45
C ALA A 73 0.24 -3.21 12.45
N SER A 74 1.19 -4.13 12.47
CA SER A 74 1.31 -5.23 11.53
C SER A 74 0.68 -6.55 12.04
N LYS A 75 0.75 -7.62 11.24
CA LYS A 75 0.24 -8.96 11.60
C LYS A 75 1.40 -9.83 12.09
N GLY A 76 1.50 -10.05 13.39
CA GLY A 76 2.51 -10.94 13.99
C GLY A 76 3.50 -10.21 14.92
N LYS A 77 4.21 -11.01 15.72
CA LYS A 77 5.08 -10.53 16.81
C LYS A 77 6.33 -9.78 16.33
N TYR A 78 6.76 -10.04 15.06
CA TYR A 78 8.01 -9.52 14.46
C TYR A 78 7.78 -9.03 13.01
N SER A 79 6.68 -8.36 12.75
CA SER A 79 6.29 -7.94 11.39
C SER A 79 6.40 -6.43 11.15
N GLY A 80 6.98 -5.71 12.11
CA GLY A 80 7.40 -4.32 11.94
C GLY A 80 8.51 -4.23 10.89
N ARG A 81 8.51 -3.14 10.12
CA ARG A 81 9.48 -2.94 9.06
C ARG A 81 9.60 -1.47 8.67
N ILE A 82 10.72 -1.15 8.05
CA ILE A 82 10.96 0.16 7.44
C ILE A 82 10.62 0.05 5.96
N ILE A 83 9.80 0.99 5.47
CA ILE A 83 9.36 1.04 4.08
C ILE A 83 9.73 2.41 3.52
N PRO A 84 10.63 2.49 2.54
CA PRO A 84 10.93 3.76 1.84
C PRO A 84 9.68 4.35 1.21
N LEU A 85 9.49 5.66 1.34
CA LEU A 85 8.35 6.36 0.77
C LEU A 85 8.57 6.70 -0.69
N HIS A 86 7.62 6.31 -1.54
CA HIS A 86 7.55 6.81 -2.90
C HIS A 86 7.24 8.31 -2.89
N LYS A 87 7.92 9.09 -3.75
CA LYS A 87 7.82 10.56 -3.80
C LYS A 87 6.38 11.09 -3.87
N GLU A 88 5.54 10.51 -4.72
CA GLU A 88 4.13 10.91 -4.85
C GLU A 88 3.33 10.64 -3.56
N LEU A 89 3.56 9.49 -2.90
CA LEU A 89 2.92 9.18 -1.63
C LEU A 89 3.40 10.14 -0.53
N LYS A 90 4.68 10.50 -0.52
CA LYS A 90 5.23 11.47 0.43
C LYS A 90 4.55 12.83 0.28
N THR A 91 4.37 13.33 -0.94
CA THR A 91 3.66 14.59 -1.22
C THR A 91 2.22 14.55 -0.68
N LEU A 92 1.46 13.50 -1.00
CA LEU A 92 0.09 13.35 -0.49
C LEU A 92 0.01 13.25 1.04
N LEU A 93 0.99 12.61 1.68
CA LEU A 93 1.08 12.53 3.13
C LEU A 93 1.40 13.91 3.75
N MET A 94 2.27 14.71 3.13
CA MET A 94 2.56 16.08 3.58
C MET A 94 1.32 16.98 3.52
N GLU A 95 0.56 16.90 2.43
CA GLU A 95 -0.70 17.63 2.27
C GLU A 95 -1.74 17.20 3.33
N LEU A 96 -1.89 15.88 3.55
CA LEU A 96 -2.81 15.36 4.53
C LEU A 96 -2.41 15.73 5.97
N LEU A 97 -1.11 15.72 6.26
CA LEU A 97 -0.56 16.15 7.55
C LEU A 97 -0.91 17.63 7.80
N LYS A 98 -0.61 18.51 6.83
CA LYS A 98 -0.93 19.93 6.91
C LYS A 98 -2.42 20.18 7.15
N GLN A 99 -3.29 19.43 6.48
CA GLN A 99 -4.74 19.51 6.68
C GLN A 99 -5.14 19.08 8.11
N GLN A 100 -4.55 17.99 8.63
CA GLN A 100 -4.90 17.47 9.96
C GLN A 100 -4.30 18.31 11.09
N GLN A 101 -3.16 18.96 10.88
CA GLN A 101 -2.54 19.89 11.84
C GLN A 101 -3.38 21.14 12.10
N GLN A 102 -4.35 21.48 11.27
CA GLN A 102 -5.30 22.56 11.53
C GLN A 102 -6.25 22.26 12.69
N ASN A 103 -6.34 21.00 13.11
CA ASN A 103 -7.15 20.62 14.27
C ASN A 103 -6.34 20.83 15.56
N GLU A 104 -6.85 21.62 16.50
CA GLU A 104 -6.21 21.90 17.79
C GLU A 104 -5.86 20.66 18.62
N PHE A 105 -6.60 19.56 18.43
CA PHE A 105 -6.35 18.28 19.09
C PHE A 105 -5.42 17.37 18.31
N PHE A 106 -4.73 17.88 17.28
CA PHE A 106 -3.78 17.07 16.51
C PHE A 106 -2.59 16.64 17.39
N SER A 107 -2.15 15.40 17.19
CA SER A 107 -0.88 14.89 17.73
C SER A 107 -0.34 13.78 16.83
N LEU A 108 0.96 13.53 16.87
CA LEU A 108 1.60 12.46 16.12
C LEU A 108 1.15 11.05 16.57
N ALA A 109 0.52 10.92 17.72
CA ALA A 109 -0.07 9.65 18.18
C ALA A 109 -1.37 9.29 17.45
N LYS A 110 -1.99 10.25 16.72
CA LYS A 110 -3.22 10.00 15.97
C LYS A 110 -2.98 9.19 14.71
N ALA A 111 -4.04 8.52 14.25
CA ALA A 111 -4.02 7.76 13.01
C ALA A 111 -3.87 8.70 11.80
N VAL A 112 -3.15 8.24 10.77
CA VAL A 112 -3.04 8.92 9.47
C VAL A 112 -4.41 8.96 8.78
N ILE A 113 -5.15 7.85 8.85
CA ILE A 113 -6.48 7.73 8.25
C ILE A 113 -7.53 7.77 9.34
N ASN A 114 -8.28 8.89 9.37
CA ASN A 114 -9.35 9.13 10.31
C ASN A 114 -10.72 9.00 9.64
N THR A 115 -11.73 8.66 10.45
CA THR A 115 -13.15 8.76 10.08
C THR A 115 -13.58 10.24 10.08
N GLU A 116 -14.75 10.53 9.56
CA GLU A 116 -15.34 11.89 9.59
C GLU A 116 -15.50 12.43 11.02
N ARG A 117 -15.65 11.55 12.00
CA ARG A 117 -15.74 11.92 13.43
C ARG A 117 -14.36 12.09 14.10
N GLY A 118 -13.28 12.13 13.33
CA GLY A 118 -11.91 12.29 13.84
C GLY A 118 -11.32 11.06 14.55
N GLN A 119 -12.02 9.93 14.55
CA GLN A 119 -11.56 8.69 15.17
C GLN A 119 -10.73 7.85 14.19
N ALA A 120 -9.87 6.98 14.73
CA ALA A 120 -9.13 6.02 13.92
C ALA A 120 -10.10 5.09 13.16
N THR A 121 -9.79 4.82 11.90
CA THR A 121 -10.56 3.87 11.08
C THR A 121 -10.27 2.42 11.47
N THR A 122 -11.06 1.48 10.95
CA THR A 122 -10.85 0.04 11.16
C THR A 122 -10.39 -0.63 9.88
N ALA A 123 -9.79 -1.82 10.02
CA ALA A 123 -9.40 -2.64 8.86
C ALA A 123 -10.60 -2.94 7.95
N GLN A 124 -11.78 -3.18 8.53
CA GLN A 124 -13.00 -3.47 7.76
C GLN A 124 -13.45 -2.27 6.93
N VAL A 125 -13.36 -1.05 7.47
CA VAL A 125 -13.67 0.18 6.73
C VAL A 125 -12.74 0.35 5.52
N ILE A 126 -11.44 0.05 5.69
CA ILE A 126 -10.48 0.07 4.58
C ILE A 126 -10.81 -1.02 3.54
N VAL A 127 -11.20 -2.22 3.97
CA VAL A 127 -11.63 -3.30 3.05
C VAL A 127 -12.87 -2.87 2.26
N ASN A 128 -13.88 -2.31 2.92
CA ASN A 128 -15.10 -1.82 2.29
C ASN A 128 -14.79 -0.67 1.30
N PHE A 129 -13.91 0.27 1.69
CA PHE A 129 -13.45 1.33 0.78
C PHE A 129 -12.92 0.77 -0.54
N PHE A 130 -12.02 -0.22 -0.51
CA PHE A 130 -11.50 -0.83 -1.72
C PHE A 130 -12.56 -1.61 -2.50
N HIS A 131 -13.47 -2.30 -1.82
CA HIS A 131 -14.58 -3.00 -2.45
C HIS A 131 -15.45 -2.03 -3.26
N ASP A 132 -15.88 -0.95 -2.63
CA ASP A 132 -16.77 0.04 -3.25
C ASP A 132 -16.06 0.80 -4.37
N LEU A 133 -14.79 1.18 -4.15
CA LEU A 133 -13.93 1.80 -5.15
C LEU A 133 -13.89 0.96 -6.44
N TYR A 134 -13.46 -0.31 -6.33
CA TYR A 134 -13.30 -1.16 -7.52
C TYR A 134 -14.63 -1.56 -8.15
N LYS A 135 -15.70 -1.67 -7.37
CA LYS A 135 -17.06 -1.88 -7.88
C LYS A 135 -17.51 -0.67 -8.73
N ASN A 136 -17.33 0.55 -8.21
CA ASN A 136 -17.77 1.78 -8.87
C ASN A 136 -17.02 2.06 -10.19
N ILE A 137 -15.74 1.69 -10.27
CA ILE A 137 -14.93 1.86 -11.50
C ILE A 137 -14.91 0.59 -12.38
N GLY A 138 -15.70 -0.45 -12.06
CA GLY A 138 -15.87 -1.65 -12.89
C GLY A 138 -14.69 -2.62 -12.89
N PHE A 139 -13.80 -2.59 -11.88
CA PHE A 139 -12.62 -3.45 -11.80
C PHE A 139 -12.93 -4.81 -11.17
N ASN A 140 -13.60 -5.66 -11.94
CA ASN A 140 -14.00 -7.00 -11.51
C ASN A 140 -12.80 -7.88 -11.14
N GLY A 141 -12.84 -8.49 -9.94
CA GLY A 141 -11.79 -9.35 -9.40
C GLY A 141 -10.67 -8.61 -8.67
N CYS A 142 -10.74 -7.26 -8.57
CA CYS A 142 -9.92 -6.47 -7.69
C CYS A 142 -10.49 -6.44 -6.26
N SER A 143 -9.63 -6.27 -5.26
CA SER A 143 -9.99 -6.23 -3.84
C SER A 143 -8.98 -5.39 -3.06
N SER A 144 -9.14 -5.26 -1.74
CA SER A 144 -8.19 -4.60 -0.84
C SER A 144 -6.76 -5.16 -0.89
N HIS A 145 -6.55 -6.32 -1.52
CA HIS A 145 -5.24 -6.91 -1.74
C HIS A 145 -4.61 -6.53 -3.09
N SER A 146 -5.37 -5.95 -4.02
CA SER A 146 -4.90 -5.67 -5.39
C SER A 146 -3.74 -4.68 -5.44
N GLY A 147 -3.85 -3.55 -4.72
CA GLY A 147 -2.77 -2.57 -4.65
C GLY A 147 -1.47 -3.17 -4.10
N ARG A 148 -1.56 -3.83 -2.96
CA ARG A 148 -0.41 -4.52 -2.37
C ARG A 148 0.17 -5.60 -3.28
N ARG A 149 -0.69 -6.39 -3.93
CA ARG A 149 -0.22 -7.42 -4.88
C ARG A 149 0.54 -6.79 -6.02
N THR A 150 0.02 -5.70 -6.60
CA THR A 150 0.69 -4.95 -7.66
C THR A 150 2.05 -4.44 -7.20
N PHE A 151 2.13 -3.84 -5.98
CA PHE A 151 3.38 -3.40 -5.40
C PHE A 151 4.43 -4.53 -5.32
N ILE A 152 4.05 -5.68 -4.75
CA ILE A 152 4.98 -6.81 -4.56
C ILE A 152 5.42 -7.38 -5.91
N THR A 153 4.49 -7.52 -6.86
CA THR A 153 4.80 -8.03 -8.20
C THR A 153 5.76 -7.09 -8.94
N ASN A 154 5.51 -5.78 -8.89
CA ASN A 154 6.39 -4.79 -9.53
C ASN A 154 7.76 -4.73 -8.85
N ALA A 155 7.81 -4.74 -7.50
CA ALA A 155 9.07 -4.80 -6.76
C ALA A 155 9.87 -6.03 -7.15
N ALA A 156 9.24 -7.19 -7.23
CA ALA A 156 9.89 -8.45 -7.61
C ALA A 156 10.41 -8.46 -9.07
N LYS A 157 9.71 -7.79 -9.99
CA LYS A 157 10.15 -7.64 -11.38
C LYS A 157 11.37 -6.72 -11.54
N HIS A 158 11.48 -5.70 -10.69
CA HIS A 158 12.48 -4.66 -10.84
C HIS A 158 13.65 -4.77 -9.84
N ILE A 159 13.57 -5.68 -8.86
CA ILE A 159 14.55 -5.72 -7.75
C ILE A 159 15.98 -6.00 -8.21
N SER A 160 16.15 -6.87 -9.21
CA SER A 160 17.46 -7.18 -9.79
C SER A 160 18.08 -6.00 -10.53
N LEU A 161 17.24 -5.15 -11.15
CA LEU A 161 17.70 -3.90 -11.80
C LEU A 161 18.21 -2.89 -10.77
N ALA A 162 17.69 -2.95 -9.54
CA ALA A 162 18.15 -2.13 -8.42
C ALA A 162 19.32 -2.76 -7.64
N GLY A 163 19.90 -3.87 -8.12
CA GLY A 163 20.96 -4.60 -7.43
C GLY A 163 20.52 -5.36 -6.18
N GLY A 164 19.23 -5.50 -5.97
CA GLY A 164 18.65 -6.21 -4.84
C GLY A 164 18.27 -7.65 -5.15
N THR A 165 17.70 -8.31 -4.15
CA THR A 165 17.30 -9.72 -4.19
C THR A 165 15.82 -9.89 -3.83
N LEU A 166 15.27 -11.07 -4.07
CA LEU A 166 13.92 -11.40 -3.65
C LEU A 166 13.74 -11.33 -2.13
N ASN A 167 14.81 -11.45 -1.35
CA ASN A 167 14.76 -11.29 0.10
C ASN A 167 14.43 -9.83 0.49
N ASP A 168 14.92 -8.85 -0.27
CA ASP A 168 14.59 -7.43 -0.03
C ASP A 168 13.11 -7.17 -0.29
N VAL A 169 12.53 -7.77 -1.34
CA VAL A 169 11.08 -7.73 -1.59
C VAL A 169 10.31 -8.40 -0.45
N ARG A 170 10.80 -9.52 0.07
CA ARG A 170 10.22 -10.21 1.24
C ARG A 170 10.18 -9.29 2.47
N MET A 171 11.29 -8.59 2.73
CA MET A 171 11.41 -7.64 3.84
C MET A 171 10.44 -6.46 3.68
N LEU A 172 10.42 -5.82 2.51
CA LEU A 172 9.47 -4.72 2.18
C LEU A 172 8.01 -5.17 2.34
N ALA A 173 7.69 -6.36 1.86
CA ALA A 173 6.34 -6.92 1.99
C ALA A 173 5.99 -7.33 3.42
N GLY A 174 6.96 -7.54 4.31
CA GLY A 174 6.74 -8.13 5.63
C GLY A 174 6.16 -9.54 5.53
N HIS A 175 6.75 -10.38 4.67
CA HIS A 175 6.43 -11.80 4.59
C HIS A 175 7.36 -12.60 5.51
N SER A 176 6.79 -13.52 6.26
CA SER A 176 7.53 -14.41 7.16
C SER A 176 8.41 -15.42 6.41
N SER A 177 8.03 -15.78 5.18
CA SER A 177 8.80 -16.73 4.36
C SER A 177 9.01 -16.23 2.94
N LEU A 178 10.11 -16.62 2.33
CA LEU A 178 10.43 -16.34 0.94
C LEU A 178 9.43 -17.00 -0.02
N ALA A 179 8.96 -18.21 0.32
CA ALA A 179 7.94 -18.92 -0.45
C ALA A 179 6.64 -18.12 -0.64
N THR A 180 6.28 -17.30 0.36
CA THR A 180 5.13 -16.39 0.22
C THR A 180 5.39 -15.32 -0.84
N THR A 181 6.61 -14.79 -0.93
CA THR A 181 6.99 -13.78 -1.93
C THR A 181 7.09 -14.39 -3.31
N GLN A 182 7.64 -15.60 -3.44
CA GLN A 182 7.76 -16.33 -4.70
C GLN A 182 6.41 -16.54 -5.40
N ARG A 183 5.31 -16.69 -4.65
CA ARG A 183 3.96 -16.82 -5.24
C ARG A 183 3.51 -15.60 -6.04
N TYR A 184 4.14 -14.44 -5.84
CA TYR A 184 3.84 -13.22 -6.60
C TYR A 184 4.61 -13.15 -7.92
N ILE A 185 5.68 -13.95 -8.07
CA ILE A 185 6.54 -14.00 -9.26
C ILE A 185 6.21 -15.22 -10.14
N ALA A 186 5.76 -16.31 -9.51
CA ALA A 186 5.42 -17.56 -10.19
C ALA A 186 4.26 -17.31 -11.16
N TYR A 187 4.51 -17.31 -12.45
CA TYR A 187 3.59 -17.16 -13.59
C TYR A 187 3.65 -15.80 -14.32
N ASP A 188 4.84 -15.27 -14.54
CA ASP A 188 5.02 -14.26 -15.60
C ASP A 188 5.34 -14.97 -16.92
N THR A 189 4.26 -15.33 -17.67
CA THR A 189 4.38 -15.97 -18.97
C THR A 189 5.13 -15.12 -19.99
N GLU A 190 5.16 -13.79 -19.81
CA GLU A 190 5.92 -12.87 -20.65
C GLU A 190 7.43 -12.96 -20.39
N ALA A 191 7.84 -13.07 -19.14
CA ALA A 191 9.24 -13.32 -18.80
C ALA A 191 9.72 -14.68 -19.30
N GLN A 192 8.88 -15.72 -19.23
CA GLN A 192 9.19 -17.05 -19.77
C GLN A 192 9.36 -17.02 -21.30
N ARG A 193 8.48 -16.30 -22.03
CA ARG A 193 8.63 -16.10 -23.47
C ARG A 193 9.95 -15.41 -23.82
N LYS A 194 10.28 -14.31 -23.15
CA LYS A 194 11.54 -13.59 -23.38
C LYS A 194 12.76 -14.47 -23.15
N ILE A 195 12.75 -15.30 -22.10
CA ILE A 195 13.85 -16.24 -21.83
C ILE A 195 14.01 -17.24 -22.99
N VAL A 196 12.91 -17.80 -23.50
CA VAL A 196 12.93 -18.73 -24.63
C VAL A 196 13.39 -18.03 -25.92
N GLU A 197 12.98 -16.78 -26.15
CA GLU A 197 13.41 -15.99 -27.32
C GLU A 197 14.90 -15.59 -27.25
N MET A 198 15.51 -15.57 -26.06
CA MET A 198 16.95 -15.26 -25.86
C MET A 198 17.84 -16.50 -25.86
N SER A 199 17.27 -17.70 -25.93
CA SER A 199 17.98 -18.99 -25.96
C SER A 199 18.21 -19.48 -27.38
#